data_e897bdece03f19f0be2711e540f43956
#
_entry.id   e897bdece03f19f0be2711e540f43956
#
_cell.length_a   1.000
_cell.length_b   1.000
_cell.length_c   1.000
_cell.angle_alpha   90.00
_cell.angle_beta   90.00
_cell.angle_gamma   90.00
#
_symmetry.space_group_name_H-M   'P 1'
#
loop_
_entity.id
_entity.type
_entity.pdbx_description
1 polymer ?
#
loop_
_entity_poly.entity_id
_entity_poly.type
_entity_poly.pdbx_seq_one_letter_code
_entity_poly.pdbx_strand_id
1 'polypeptide(L)'
;MKNKEVGVYVHIPFCKQKCYYCDFVSYCQKDSIIERYINAVKKEIRLQNIQAPITTIYIGGGTPSYIESDYIREIIGEIKKKNVIEKPEITIEVNPGTVTIDKLRIYRSCGINRLSIGLQTTNDELLKQIGRIHNYEQFLETYKMARKVGFKNINIDLMLGLPNQRIKDLKDSLEEVIKLNPKHISVYSLIVEEGTPIANKIQKGELVLPDEETERNMYWYVKNTLELNGYKHYEISNFAKEGYESKHNQNCWKQKQYFGFGAAAHSYRDITRYSNTPNIEEYIKNIEAERLDKNRTIHEIQKEYDMEKEYMLLGLRQIEGININDFKAKFVKNPIYVFRNELKKLTDEELIVVEGSTIKLTNKGIDLANLVWEEFV
;
A
#
# COMPACT_ATOMS: atom_id res chain seq x y z
N MET A 1 1.73 28.46 -10.06
CA MET A 1 1.98 27.32 -9.12
C MET A 1 2.95 26.36 -9.81
N LYS A 2 4.12 26.05 -9.23
CA LYS A 2 5.05 25.06 -9.80
C LYS A 2 4.30 23.74 -9.94
N ASN A 3 4.41 23.05 -11.07
CA ASN A 3 3.82 21.73 -11.30
C ASN A 3 4.26 20.77 -10.17
N LYS A 4 3.37 20.56 -9.22
CA LYS A 4 3.64 19.62 -8.10
C LYS A 4 3.69 18.20 -8.66
N GLU A 5 4.73 17.45 -8.28
CA GLU A 5 4.86 16.04 -8.63
C GLU A 5 3.64 15.22 -8.21
N VAL A 6 3.29 14.19 -9.00
CA VAL A 6 2.15 13.32 -8.73
C VAL A 6 2.54 11.84 -8.79
N GLY A 7 1.77 11.02 -8.07
CA GLY A 7 1.77 9.57 -8.21
C GLY A 7 0.71 9.10 -9.22
N VAL A 8 0.88 7.87 -9.70
CA VAL A 8 -0.15 7.13 -10.45
C VAL A 8 -0.38 5.79 -9.76
N TYR A 9 -1.64 5.47 -9.48
CA TYR A 9 -2.06 4.16 -9.01
C TYR A 9 -2.94 3.50 -10.08
N VAL A 10 -2.71 2.23 -10.38
CA VAL A 10 -3.54 1.44 -11.29
C VAL A 10 -4.10 0.24 -10.54
N HIS A 11 -5.40 0.15 -10.49
CA HIS A 11 -6.10 -0.96 -9.86
C HIS A 11 -6.38 -2.07 -10.86
N ILE A 12 -5.89 -3.27 -10.57
CA ILE A 12 -6.15 -4.50 -11.33
C ILE A 12 -6.98 -5.44 -10.45
N PRO A 13 -8.31 -5.47 -10.60
CA PRO A 13 -9.20 -6.13 -9.64
C PRO A 13 -9.37 -7.65 -9.90
N PHE A 14 -8.42 -8.30 -10.50
CA PHE A 14 -8.54 -9.74 -10.84
C PHE A 14 -7.70 -10.59 -9.90
N CYS A 15 -8.30 -11.67 -9.37
CA CYS A 15 -7.64 -12.67 -8.56
C CYS A 15 -7.99 -14.07 -9.04
N LYS A 16 -7.03 -15.00 -8.95
CA LYS A 16 -7.32 -16.43 -9.12
C LYS A 16 -8.26 -16.92 -8.00
N GLN A 17 -8.01 -16.46 -6.78
CA GLN A 17 -8.82 -16.71 -5.58
C GLN A 17 -8.72 -15.49 -4.67
N LYS A 18 -9.83 -15.12 -4.02
CA LYS A 18 -9.84 -14.06 -3.01
C LYS A 18 -9.42 -14.63 -1.66
N CYS A 19 -8.43 -14.01 -1.02
CA CYS A 19 -8.00 -14.37 0.33
C CYS A 19 -9.13 -14.12 1.34
N TYR A 20 -9.19 -14.91 2.42
CA TYR A 20 -10.29 -14.84 3.38
C TYR A 20 -10.34 -13.54 4.19
N TYR A 21 -9.22 -12.83 4.30
CA TYR A 21 -9.10 -11.56 5.01
C TYR A 21 -9.24 -10.34 4.11
N CYS A 22 -9.30 -10.52 2.78
CA CYS A 22 -9.19 -9.41 1.85
C CYS A 22 -10.52 -8.65 1.71
N ASP A 23 -10.50 -7.36 2.00
CA ASP A 23 -11.59 -6.40 1.81
C ASP A 23 -11.49 -5.62 0.48
N PHE A 24 -10.32 -5.65 -0.17
CA PHE A 24 -10.14 -4.97 -1.45
C PHE A 24 -11.12 -5.42 -2.52
N VAL A 25 -11.57 -4.46 -3.32
CA VAL A 25 -12.43 -4.73 -4.48
C VAL A 25 -11.65 -5.60 -5.47
N SER A 26 -12.02 -6.87 -5.53
CA SER A 26 -11.40 -7.85 -6.42
C SER A 26 -12.40 -8.92 -6.83
N TYR A 27 -12.18 -9.48 -8.02
CA TYR A 27 -13.10 -10.43 -8.68
C TYR A 27 -12.35 -11.69 -9.07
N CYS A 28 -12.97 -12.83 -8.80
CA CYS A 28 -12.54 -14.14 -9.30
C CYS A 28 -13.44 -14.58 -10.47
N GLN A 29 -12.94 -15.44 -11.34
CA GLN A 29 -13.71 -16.03 -12.45
C GLN A 29 -14.32 -14.98 -13.43
N LYS A 30 -13.61 -13.87 -13.64
CA LYS A 30 -13.98 -12.80 -14.56
C LYS A 30 -12.98 -12.66 -15.72
N ASP A 31 -12.33 -13.76 -16.12
CA ASP A 31 -11.27 -13.75 -17.13
C ASP A 31 -11.75 -13.23 -18.50
N SER A 32 -13.00 -13.52 -18.86
CA SER A 32 -13.60 -13.09 -20.13
C SER A 32 -13.71 -11.58 -20.32
N ILE A 33 -13.63 -10.80 -19.24
CA ILE A 33 -13.73 -9.33 -19.33
C ILE A 33 -12.39 -8.62 -19.14
N ILE A 34 -11.29 -9.36 -18.88
CA ILE A 34 -9.97 -8.77 -18.60
C ILE A 34 -9.54 -7.84 -19.72
N GLU A 35 -9.55 -8.31 -20.98
CA GLU A 35 -9.11 -7.52 -22.12
C GLU A 35 -9.93 -6.22 -22.26
N ARG A 36 -11.25 -6.33 -22.14
CA ARG A 36 -12.15 -5.16 -22.22
C ARG A 36 -11.88 -4.17 -21.08
N TYR A 37 -11.63 -4.69 -19.87
CA TYR A 37 -11.24 -3.87 -18.71
C TYR A 37 -9.92 -3.13 -18.95
N ILE A 38 -8.89 -3.83 -19.44
CA ILE A 38 -7.59 -3.23 -19.73
C ILE A 38 -7.70 -2.13 -20.80
N ASN A 39 -8.53 -2.37 -21.83
CA ASN A 39 -8.81 -1.37 -22.86
C ASN A 39 -9.50 -0.13 -22.25
N ALA A 40 -10.42 -0.32 -21.29
CA ALA A 40 -11.04 0.78 -20.55
C ALA A 40 -10.01 1.54 -19.72
N VAL A 41 -9.15 0.85 -18.96
CA VAL A 41 -8.07 1.49 -18.17
C VAL A 41 -7.14 2.34 -19.06
N LYS A 42 -6.72 1.79 -20.20
CA LYS A 42 -5.90 2.53 -21.19
C LYS A 42 -6.64 3.76 -21.72
N LYS A 43 -7.94 3.63 -22.00
CA LYS A 43 -8.78 4.74 -22.46
C LYS A 43 -8.91 5.81 -21.36
N GLU A 44 -9.15 5.41 -20.10
CA GLU A 44 -9.21 6.33 -18.96
C GLU A 44 -7.90 7.14 -18.83
N ILE A 45 -6.74 6.45 -18.92
CA ILE A 45 -5.42 7.12 -18.89
C ILE A 45 -5.29 8.14 -20.02
N ARG A 46 -5.72 7.79 -21.25
CA ARG A 46 -5.68 8.72 -22.38
C ARG A 46 -6.52 9.97 -22.16
N LEU A 47 -7.73 9.79 -21.63
CA LEU A 47 -8.69 10.89 -21.37
C LEU A 47 -8.23 11.84 -20.26
N GLN A 48 -7.36 11.39 -19.34
CA GLN A 48 -6.84 12.25 -18.28
C GLN A 48 -5.72 13.16 -18.79
N ASN A 49 -5.87 14.45 -18.54
CA ASN A 49 -4.80 15.43 -18.82
C ASN A 49 -3.87 15.55 -17.60
N ILE A 50 -2.71 14.87 -17.63
CA ILE A 50 -1.71 14.90 -16.57
C ILE A 50 -0.53 15.75 -17.04
N GLN A 51 -0.47 17.01 -16.59
CA GLN A 51 0.63 17.93 -16.91
C GLN A 51 1.77 17.85 -15.89
N ALA A 52 1.44 17.49 -14.66
CA ALA A 52 2.40 17.36 -13.57
C ALA A 52 3.38 16.21 -13.81
N PRO A 53 4.66 16.32 -13.36
CA PRO A 53 5.63 15.23 -13.45
C PRO A 53 5.17 14.02 -12.64
N ILE A 54 5.08 12.87 -13.30
CA ILE A 54 4.75 11.57 -12.64
C ILE A 54 6.05 10.99 -12.10
N THR A 55 6.16 10.86 -10.78
CA THR A 55 7.35 10.36 -10.10
C THR A 55 7.25 8.91 -9.67
N THR A 56 6.01 8.41 -9.48
CA THR A 56 5.76 7.03 -9.08
C THR A 56 4.58 6.44 -9.83
N ILE A 57 4.68 5.16 -10.19
CA ILE A 57 3.59 4.36 -10.75
C ILE A 57 3.46 3.11 -9.89
N TYR A 58 2.28 2.84 -9.36
CA TYR A 58 2.00 1.67 -8.55
C TYR A 58 0.85 0.86 -9.16
N ILE A 59 1.10 -0.40 -9.46
CA ILE A 59 0.11 -1.32 -10.04
C ILE A 59 -0.22 -2.34 -8.97
N GLY A 60 -1.45 -2.24 -8.42
CA GLY A 60 -1.90 -3.05 -7.29
C GLY A 60 -3.38 -3.44 -7.42
N GLY A 61 -3.96 -3.85 -6.29
CA GLY A 61 -5.38 -4.13 -6.14
C GLY A 61 -5.70 -5.59 -5.80
N GLY A 62 -6.21 -6.37 -6.73
CA GLY A 62 -6.42 -7.80 -6.56
C GLY A 62 -5.09 -8.55 -6.69
N THR A 63 -4.75 -8.95 -7.89
CA THR A 63 -3.47 -9.64 -8.20
C THR A 63 -3.01 -9.20 -9.60
N PRO A 64 -2.27 -8.10 -9.73
CA PRO A 64 -1.81 -7.64 -11.04
C PRO A 64 -1.00 -8.67 -11.82
N SER A 65 -0.25 -9.51 -11.10
CA SER A 65 0.55 -10.58 -11.69
C SER A 65 -0.26 -11.78 -12.21
N TYR A 66 -1.57 -11.83 -11.91
CA TYR A 66 -2.47 -12.87 -12.42
C TYR A 66 -2.73 -12.71 -13.93
N ILE A 67 -2.97 -11.50 -14.39
CA ILE A 67 -3.27 -11.21 -15.79
C ILE A 67 -2.02 -11.35 -16.67
N GLU A 68 -2.20 -11.40 -17.99
CA GLU A 68 -1.09 -11.48 -18.94
C GLU A 68 -0.19 -10.25 -18.86
N SER A 69 1.13 -10.48 -18.93
CA SER A 69 2.15 -9.42 -18.77
C SER A 69 2.11 -8.37 -19.87
N ASP A 70 1.58 -8.70 -21.05
CA ASP A 70 1.41 -7.77 -22.15
C ASP A 70 0.40 -6.68 -21.80
N TYR A 71 -0.66 -7.00 -21.08
CA TYR A 71 -1.62 -6.00 -20.58
C TYR A 71 -0.95 -4.99 -19.64
N ILE A 72 -0.08 -5.47 -18.75
CA ILE A 72 0.70 -4.59 -17.87
C ILE A 72 1.63 -3.69 -18.69
N ARG A 73 2.31 -4.25 -19.70
CA ARG A 73 3.18 -3.49 -20.63
C ARG A 73 2.40 -2.40 -21.37
N GLU A 74 1.19 -2.71 -21.85
CA GLU A 74 0.33 -1.76 -22.54
C GLU A 74 -0.11 -0.60 -21.64
N ILE A 75 -0.54 -0.90 -20.40
CA ILE A 75 -0.91 0.13 -19.41
C ILE A 75 0.27 1.06 -19.14
N ILE A 76 1.45 0.51 -18.84
CA ILE A 76 2.66 1.31 -18.62
C ILE A 76 3.00 2.14 -19.86
N GLY A 77 2.83 1.57 -21.06
CA GLY A 77 3.02 2.28 -22.32
C GLY A 77 2.11 3.50 -22.45
N GLU A 78 0.84 3.41 -22.05
CA GLU A 78 -0.07 4.56 -22.06
C GLU A 78 0.32 5.62 -21.02
N ILE A 79 0.72 5.20 -19.81
CA ILE A 79 1.18 6.14 -18.78
C ILE A 79 2.45 6.88 -19.23
N LYS A 80 3.39 6.17 -19.89
CA LYS A 80 4.65 6.76 -20.38
C LYS A 80 4.48 7.80 -21.50
N LYS A 81 3.30 7.87 -22.12
CA LYS A 81 2.96 8.97 -23.05
C LYS A 81 2.63 10.28 -22.31
N LYS A 82 2.48 10.25 -20.97
CA LYS A 82 2.29 11.44 -20.13
C LYS A 82 3.65 11.96 -19.65
N ASN A 83 3.63 13.01 -18.83
CA ASN A 83 4.84 13.64 -18.30
C ASN A 83 5.50 12.80 -17.19
N VAL A 84 6.08 11.66 -17.56
CA VAL A 84 6.80 10.78 -16.61
C VAL A 84 8.26 11.22 -16.53
N ILE A 85 8.80 11.34 -15.32
CA ILE A 85 10.22 11.66 -15.10
C ILE A 85 11.14 10.54 -15.65
N GLU A 86 12.42 10.82 -15.84
CA GLU A 86 13.38 9.87 -16.42
C GLU A 86 13.53 8.59 -15.59
N LYS A 87 13.53 8.69 -14.25
CA LYS A 87 13.73 7.55 -13.32
C LYS A 87 12.59 7.44 -12.30
N PRO A 88 11.36 7.11 -12.74
CA PRO A 88 10.25 6.92 -11.82
C PRO A 88 10.42 5.63 -11.01
N GLU A 89 9.83 5.58 -9.80
CA GLU A 89 9.58 4.29 -9.16
C GLU A 89 8.35 3.64 -9.81
N ILE A 90 8.52 2.44 -10.36
CA ILE A 90 7.42 1.67 -10.95
C ILE A 90 7.31 0.35 -10.19
N THR A 91 6.25 0.21 -9.41
CA THR A 91 5.97 -0.98 -8.58
C THR A 91 4.86 -1.81 -9.19
N ILE A 92 4.98 -3.13 -9.08
CA ILE A 92 3.88 -4.08 -9.31
C ILE A 92 3.77 -5.07 -8.14
N GLU A 93 2.53 -5.35 -7.74
CA GLU A 93 2.23 -6.40 -6.77
C GLU A 93 2.26 -7.77 -7.43
N VAL A 94 2.87 -8.73 -6.74
CA VAL A 94 3.06 -10.10 -7.22
C VAL A 94 2.60 -11.09 -6.17
N ASN A 95 1.68 -11.98 -6.57
CA ASN A 95 1.38 -13.16 -5.76
C ASN A 95 2.26 -14.33 -6.20
N PRO A 96 2.91 -15.06 -5.27
CA PRO A 96 3.68 -16.26 -5.59
C PRO A 96 2.86 -17.26 -6.40
N GLY A 97 3.49 -17.91 -7.37
CA GLY A 97 2.84 -18.86 -8.26
C GLY A 97 2.03 -18.26 -9.43
N THR A 98 1.97 -16.91 -9.54
CA THR A 98 1.26 -16.24 -10.65
C THR A 98 2.19 -15.67 -11.73
N VAL A 99 3.50 -15.71 -11.51
CA VAL A 99 4.50 -15.22 -12.44
C VAL A 99 5.40 -16.33 -12.96
N THR A 100 5.83 -16.17 -14.20
CA THR A 100 6.89 -16.93 -14.83
C THR A 100 8.11 -16.04 -15.04
N ILE A 101 9.24 -16.64 -15.39
CA ILE A 101 10.46 -15.89 -15.71
C ILE A 101 10.25 -14.92 -16.88
N ASP A 102 9.40 -15.30 -17.85
CA ASP A 102 9.11 -14.47 -19.02
C ASP A 102 8.19 -13.28 -18.66
N LYS A 103 7.17 -13.47 -17.82
CA LYS A 103 6.39 -12.35 -17.25
C LYS A 103 7.31 -11.35 -16.54
N LEU A 104 8.23 -11.83 -15.71
CA LEU A 104 9.18 -10.98 -14.99
C LEU A 104 10.14 -10.22 -15.94
N ARG A 105 10.57 -10.87 -17.04
CA ARG A 105 11.36 -10.20 -18.09
C ARG A 105 10.58 -9.08 -18.78
N ILE A 106 9.29 -9.32 -19.09
CA ILE A 106 8.41 -8.30 -19.66
C ILE A 106 8.25 -7.14 -18.67
N TYR A 107 8.00 -7.40 -17.40
CA TYR A 107 7.92 -6.36 -16.37
C TYR A 107 9.20 -5.49 -16.34
N ARG A 108 10.37 -6.11 -16.35
CA ARG A 108 11.64 -5.38 -16.42
C ARG A 108 11.76 -4.53 -17.69
N SER A 109 11.42 -5.10 -18.85
CA SER A 109 11.55 -4.42 -20.15
C SER A 109 10.63 -3.21 -20.28
N CYS A 110 9.46 -3.22 -19.67
CA CYS A 110 8.56 -2.06 -19.67
C CYS A 110 8.89 -1.03 -18.57
N GLY A 111 9.94 -1.28 -17.75
CA GLY A 111 10.50 -0.32 -16.80
C GLY A 111 10.07 -0.51 -15.35
N ILE A 112 9.33 -1.57 -15.02
CA ILE A 112 9.07 -1.92 -13.61
C ILE A 112 10.41 -2.17 -12.93
N ASN A 113 10.63 -1.49 -11.80
CA ASN A 113 11.90 -1.53 -11.07
C ASN A 113 11.74 -1.94 -9.60
N ARG A 114 10.50 -2.06 -9.11
CA ARG A 114 10.16 -2.54 -7.77
C ARG A 114 9.08 -3.62 -7.84
N LEU A 115 9.27 -4.72 -7.10
CA LEU A 115 8.24 -5.75 -6.89
C LEU A 115 7.79 -5.73 -5.43
N SER A 116 6.48 -5.94 -5.18
CA SER A 116 5.92 -6.24 -3.87
C SER A 116 5.39 -7.67 -3.89
N ILE A 117 6.01 -8.57 -3.14
CA ILE A 117 5.68 -10.00 -3.17
C ILE A 117 4.97 -10.39 -1.88
N GLY A 118 3.72 -10.79 -2.00
CA GLY A 118 2.87 -11.15 -0.87
C GLY A 118 3.16 -12.55 -0.34
N LEU A 119 4.10 -12.70 0.60
CA LEU A 119 4.38 -13.96 1.30
C LEU A 119 3.40 -14.22 2.43
N GLN A 120 3.20 -13.25 3.30
CA GLN A 120 2.38 -13.22 4.52
C GLN A 120 3.00 -14.01 5.69
N THR A 121 3.36 -15.27 5.51
CA THR A 121 4.02 -16.14 6.49
C THR A 121 4.73 -17.27 5.75
N THR A 122 5.74 -17.87 6.37
CA THR A 122 6.39 -19.09 5.84
C THR A 122 5.70 -20.38 6.29
N ASN A 123 4.71 -20.27 7.19
CA ASN A 123 3.94 -21.41 7.66
C ASN A 123 2.79 -21.72 6.70
N ASP A 124 2.89 -22.85 5.99
CA ASP A 124 1.93 -23.24 4.96
C ASP A 124 0.52 -23.51 5.51
N GLU A 125 0.39 -23.95 6.77
CA GLU A 125 -0.92 -24.13 7.38
C GLU A 125 -1.61 -22.79 7.66
N LEU A 126 -0.85 -21.79 8.12
CA LEU A 126 -1.38 -20.42 8.27
C LEU A 126 -1.74 -19.82 6.91
N LEU A 127 -0.94 -20.05 5.86
CA LEU A 127 -1.28 -19.61 4.49
C LEU A 127 -2.62 -20.20 4.05
N LYS A 128 -2.86 -21.49 4.26
CA LYS A 128 -4.16 -22.13 3.94
C LYS A 128 -5.30 -21.54 4.75
N GLN A 129 -5.11 -21.28 6.04
CA GLN A 129 -6.13 -20.72 6.93
C GLN A 129 -6.60 -19.33 6.48
N ILE A 130 -5.72 -18.53 5.93
CA ILE A 130 -6.04 -17.19 5.40
C ILE A 130 -6.43 -17.21 3.92
N GLY A 131 -6.57 -18.39 3.28
CA GLY A 131 -7.01 -18.55 1.90
C GLY A 131 -5.96 -18.19 0.85
N ARG A 132 -4.66 -18.33 1.16
CA ARG A 132 -3.59 -18.16 0.16
C ARG A 132 -3.49 -19.41 -0.71
N ILE A 133 -3.24 -19.21 -2.00
CA ILE A 133 -3.14 -20.30 -3.00
C ILE A 133 -1.73 -20.84 -3.17
N HIS A 134 -0.75 -20.16 -2.58
CA HIS A 134 0.67 -20.54 -2.66
C HIS A 134 1.15 -21.10 -1.32
N ASN A 135 2.27 -21.81 -1.38
CA ASN A 135 3.07 -22.26 -0.24
C ASN A 135 4.42 -21.54 -0.20
N TYR A 136 5.21 -21.77 0.84
CA TYR A 136 6.50 -21.10 1.01
C TYR A 136 7.50 -21.46 -0.10
N GLU A 137 7.49 -22.68 -0.63
CA GLU A 137 8.37 -23.09 -1.72
C GLU A 137 8.10 -22.28 -3.00
N GLN A 138 6.84 -22.12 -3.38
CA GLN A 138 6.43 -21.30 -4.53
C GLN A 138 6.82 -19.81 -4.38
N PHE A 139 6.80 -19.30 -3.14
CA PHE A 139 7.31 -17.98 -2.86
C PHE A 139 8.83 -17.91 -3.11
N LEU A 140 9.60 -18.89 -2.61
CA LEU A 140 11.06 -18.94 -2.82
C LEU A 140 11.42 -19.02 -4.31
N GLU A 141 10.69 -19.82 -5.08
CA GLU A 141 10.85 -19.89 -6.53
C GLU A 141 10.59 -18.53 -7.19
N THR A 142 9.47 -17.87 -6.83
CA THR A 142 9.13 -16.54 -7.34
C THR A 142 10.21 -15.52 -7.01
N TYR A 143 10.71 -15.51 -5.78
CA TYR A 143 11.78 -14.62 -5.34
C TYR A 143 13.09 -14.88 -6.11
N LYS A 144 13.49 -16.14 -6.24
CA LYS A 144 14.69 -16.55 -7.01
C LYS A 144 14.58 -16.16 -8.49
N MET A 145 13.42 -16.38 -9.11
CA MET A 145 13.17 -15.94 -10.50
C MET A 145 13.29 -14.41 -10.64
N ALA A 146 12.70 -13.65 -9.72
CA ALA A 146 12.79 -12.18 -9.72
C ALA A 146 14.25 -11.71 -9.61
N ARG A 147 15.02 -12.29 -8.70
CA ARG A 147 16.46 -12.00 -8.55
C ARG A 147 17.26 -12.36 -9.81
N LYS A 148 16.98 -13.52 -10.42
CA LYS A 148 17.61 -13.99 -11.67
C LYS A 148 17.37 -13.05 -12.85
N VAL A 149 16.17 -12.48 -12.94
CA VAL A 149 15.81 -11.48 -13.98
C VAL A 149 16.44 -10.10 -13.69
N GLY A 150 17.00 -9.90 -12.49
CA GLY A 150 17.72 -8.67 -12.12
C GLY A 150 16.92 -7.67 -11.32
N PHE A 151 15.79 -8.04 -10.72
CA PHE A 151 15.12 -7.19 -9.75
C PHE A 151 15.97 -7.09 -8.48
N LYS A 152 16.38 -5.86 -8.14
CA LYS A 152 17.15 -5.56 -6.91
C LYS A 152 16.24 -4.99 -5.82
N ASN A 153 15.25 -4.18 -6.19
CA ASN A 153 14.28 -3.60 -5.27
C ASN A 153 13.06 -4.53 -5.17
N ILE A 154 13.08 -5.39 -4.16
CA ILE A 154 11.99 -6.33 -3.87
C ILE A 154 11.53 -6.06 -2.45
N ASN A 155 10.24 -5.87 -2.31
CA ASN A 155 9.54 -5.89 -1.05
C ASN A 155 8.96 -7.29 -0.81
N ILE A 156 8.98 -7.74 0.44
CA ILE A 156 8.29 -8.94 0.91
C ILE A 156 7.25 -8.50 1.94
N ASP A 157 5.99 -8.86 1.69
CA ASP A 157 4.91 -8.59 2.63
C ASP A 157 4.75 -9.75 3.61
N LEU A 158 4.78 -9.46 4.90
CA LEU A 158 4.48 -10.35 6.01
C LEU A 158 3.25 -9.85 6.76
N MET A 159 2.58 -10.76 7.46
CA MET A 159 1.47 -10.44 8.36
C MET A 159 1.74 -10.98 9.76
N LEU A 160 1.38 -10.20 10.75
CA LEU A 160 1.30 -10.61 12.14
C LEU A 160 -0.17 -10.59 12.63
N GLY A 161 -0.44 -11.25 13.75
CA GLY A 161 -1.81 -11.34 14.27
C GLY A 161 -2.71 -12.29 13.49
N LEU A 162 -2.15 -13.19 12.66
CA LEU A 162 -2.95 -14.18 11.94
C LEU A 162 -3.64 -15.15 12.91
N PRO A 163 -4.87 -15.66 12.60
CA PRO A 163 -5.50 -16.64 13.44
C PRO A 163 -4.60 -17.84 13.71
N ASN A 164 -4.55 -18.26 14.97
CA ASN A 164 -3.70 -19.34 15.48
C ASN A 164 -2.19 -19.13 15.29
N GLN A 165 -1.75 -17.94 14.87
CA GLN A 165 -0.33 -17.63 14.74
C GLN A 165 0.32 -17.49 16.12
N ARG A 166 1.37 -18.23 16.35
CA ARG A 166 2.22 -18.10 17.53
C ARG A 166 3.38 -17.16 17.23
N ILE A 167 3.95 -16.57 18.26
CA ILE A 167 5.16 -15.74 18.11
C ILE A 167 6.32 -16.50 17.44
N LYS A 168 6.38 -17.83 17.62
CA LYS A 168 7.37 -18.68 16.97
C LYS A 168 7.20 -18.68 15.44
N ASP A 169 5.97 -18.77 14.93
CA ASP A 169 5.68 -18.79 13.50
C ASP A 169 6.10 -17.49 12.82
N LEU A 170 5.93 -16.36 13.53
CA LEU A 170 6.41 -15.06 13.07
C LEU A 170 7.94 -14.96 13.09
N LYS A 171 8.58 -15.45 14.17
CA LYS A 171 10.05 -15.47 14.29
C LYS A 171 10.69 -16.27 13.16
N ASP A 172 10.18 -17.49 12.92
CA ASP A 172 10.65 -18.36 11.85
C ASP A 172 10.49 -17.67 10.48
N SER A 173 9.34 -17.03 10.24
CA SER A 173 9.09 -16.28 8.99
C SER A 173 10.05 -15.11 8.80
N LEU A 174 10.29 -14.36 9.86
CA LEU A 174 11.17 -13.18 9.82
C LEU A 174 12.63 -13.58 9.58
N GLU A 175 13.09 -14.66 10.23
CA GLU A 175 14.43 -15.20 10.05
C GLU A 175 14.67 -15.62 8.59
N GLU A 176 13.73 -16.37 7.99
CA GLU A 176 13.83 -16.80 6.61
C GLU A 176 13.83 -15.60 5.63
N VAL A 177 12.99 -14.59 5.88
CA VAL A 177 12.97 -13.38 5.04
C VAL A 177 14.26 -12.57 5.17
N ILE A 178 14.83 -12.45 6.37
CA ILE A 178 16.10 -11.75 6.59
C ILE A 178 17.25 -12.45 5.84
N LYS A 179 17.29 -13.80 5.83
CA LYS A 179 18.29 -14.58 5.06
C LYS A 179 18.23 -14.28 3.56
N LEU A 180 17.05 -13.99 3.01
CA LEU A 180 16.89 -13.60 1.62
C LEU A 180 17.42 -12.20 1.32
N ASN A 181 17.61 -11.38 2.35
CA ASN A 181 18.14 -10.01 2.31
C ASN A 181 17.40 -9.11 1.27
N PRO A 182 16.07 -9.00 1.31
CA PRO A 182 15.33 -8.10 0.45
C PRO A 182 15.70 -6.65 0.77
N LYS A 183 15.35 -5.72 -0.11
CA LYS A 183 15.59 -4.30 0.11
C LYS A 183 14.50 -3.64 0.96
N HIS A 184 13.33 -4.25 1.02
CA HIS A 184 12.18 -3.73 1.73
C HIS A 184 11.37 -4.90 2.33
N ILE A 185 10.78 -4.67 3.49
CA ILE A 185 9.89 -5.61 4.17
C ILE A 185 8.70 -4.81 4.70
N SER A 186 7.49 -5.25 4.34
CA SER A 186 6.25 -4.75 4.93
C SER A 186 5.75 -5.77 5.94
N VAL A 187 5.35 -5.32 7.12
CA VAL A 187 4.73 -6.19 8.14
C VAL A 187 3.45 -5.53 8.62
N TYR A 188 2.33 -6.14 8.27
CA TYR A 188 1.00 -5.63 8.58
C TYR A 188 0.36 -6.45 9.68
N SER A 189 -0.29 -5.81 10.65
CA SER A 189 -1.26 -6.48 11.52
C SER A 189 -2.50 -6.89 10.73
N LEU A 190 -3.03 -8.07 10.99
CA LEU A 190 -4.30 -8.48 10.42
C LEU A 190 -5.41 -7.59 10.96
N ILE A 191 -6.11 -6.90 10.07
CA ILE A 191 -7.38 -6.24 10.39
C ILE A 191 -8.50 -7.17 9.96
N VAL A 192 -9.43 -7.45 10.88
CA VAL A 192 -10.58 -8.30 10.61
C VAL A 192 -11.74 -7.43 10.16
N GLU A 193 -11.88 -7.30 8.84
CA GLU A 193 -12.97 -6.50 8.27
C GLU A 193 -14.28 -7.28 8.25
N GLU A 194 -15.36 -6.59 8.60
CA GLU A 194 -16.73 -7.13 8.60
C GLU A 194 -17.10 -7.63 7.19
N GLY A 195 -17.87 -8.71 7.12
CA GLY A 195 -18.28 -9.31 5.85
C GLY A 195 -17.23 -10.18 5.16
N THR A 196 -15.99 -10.23 5.67
CA THR A 196 -14.97 -11.14 5.14
C THR A 196 -15.18 -12.60 5.61
N PRO A 197 -14.75 -13.60 4.81
CA PRO A 197 -14.82 -15.00 5.26
C PRO A 197 -14.08 -15.27 6.57
N ILE A 198 -12.97 -14.54 6.84
CA ILE A 198 -12.19 -14.72 8.08
C ILE A 198 -12.98 -14.20 9.30
N ALA A 199 -13.67 -13.07 9.17
CA ALA A 199 -14.52 -12.52 10.22
C ALA A 199 -15.62 -13.52 10.62
N ASN A 200 -16.28 -14.13 9.63
CA ASN A 200 -17.29 -15.14 9.85
C ASN A 200 -16.76 -16.39 10.60
N LYS A 201 -15.54 -16.84 10.25
CA LYS A 201 -14.91 -18.00 10.93
C LYS A 201 -14.51 -17.67 12.37
N ILE A 202 -14.00 -16.46 12.63
CA ILE A 202 -13.68 -15.99 13.97
C ILE A 202 -14.96 -15.88 14.81
N GLN A 203 -16.02 -15.30 14.28
CA GLN A 203 -17.30 -15.18 14.97
C GLN A 203 -17.91 -16.52 15.36
N LYS A 204 -17.71 -17.56 14.53
CA LYS A 204 -18.16 -18.93 14.82
C LYS A 204 -17.23 -19.70 15.76
N GLY A 205 -16.11 -19.13 16.19
CA GLY A 205 -15.10 -19.80 17.01
C GLY A 205 -14.27 -20.85 16.27
N GLU A 206 -14.33 -20.86 14.93
CA GLU A 206 -13.52 -21.78 14.10
C GLU A 206 -12.04 -21.35 14.03
N LEU A 207 -11.79 -20.06 14.19
CA LEU A 207 -10.45 -19.46 14.22
C LEU A 207 -10.32 -18.55 15.45
N VAL A 208 -9.13 -18.51 16.05
CA VAL A 208 -8.85 -17.70 17.24
C VAL A 208 -7.69 -16.75 16.93
N LEU A 209 -7.88 -15.46 17.20
CA LEU A 209 -6.82 -14.47 17.08
C LEU A 209 -5.86 -14.55 18.27
N PRO A 210 -4.60 -14.20 18.11
CA PRO A 210 -3.74 -13.88 19.25
C PRO A 210 -4.36 -12.78 20.11
N ASP A 211 -4.07 -12.76 21.39
CA ASP A 211 -4.47 -11.64 22.25
C ASP A 211 -3.64 -10.38 21.94
N GLU A 212 -4.12 -9.23 22.40
CA GLU A 212 -3.51 -7.93 22.14
C GLU A 212 -2.07 -7.84 22.64
N GLU A 213 -1.76 -8.48 23.77
CA GLU A 213 -0.40 -8.50 24.33
C GLU A 213 0.54 -9.32 23.44
N THR A 214 0.07 -10.46 22.94
CA THR A 214 0.82 -11.30 21.99
C THR A 214 1.07 -10.56 20.70
N GLU A 215 0.06 -9.87 20.14
CA GLU A 215 0.21 -9.09 18.91
C GLU A 215 1.19 -7.93 19.09
N ARG A 216 1.10 -7.20 20.20
CA ARG A 216 2.07 -6.15 20.57
C ARG A 216 3.49 -6.71 20.67
N ASN A 217 3.67 -7.85 21.34
CA ASN A 217 4.96 -8.50 21.45
C ASN A 217 5.50 -8.94 20.07
N MET A 218 4.64 -9.39 19.16
CA MET A 218 4.99 -9.68 17.76
C MET A 218 5.51 -8.43 17.04
N TYR A 219 4.79 -7.32 17.14
CA TYR A 219 5.18 -6.06 16.49
C TYR A 219 6.55 -5.56 16.97
N TRP A 220 6.76 -5.50 18.29
CA TRP A 220 8.04 -5.05 18.84
C TRP A 220 9.19 -6.00 18.53
N TYR A 221 8.92 -7.30 18.48
CA TYR A 221 9.92 -8.26 18.04
C TYR A 221 10.35 -8.02 16.60
N VAL A 222 9.38 -7.80 15.68
CA VAL A 222 9.65 -7.47 14.28
C VAL A 222 10.50 -6.20 14.18
N LYS A 223 10.06 -5.12 14.82
CA LYS A 223 10.76 -3.83 14.79
C LYS A 223 12.21 -3.99 15.22
N ASN A 224 12.41 -4.52 16.42
CA ASN A 224 13.77 -4.66 16.99
C ASN A 224 14.65 -5.57 16.13
N THR A 225 14.09 -6.69 15.63
CA THR A 225 14.85 -7.64 14.81
C THR A 225 15.25 -7.03 13.47
N LEU A 226 14.35 -6.31 12.80
CA LEU A 226 14.65 -5.69 11.52
C LEU A 226 15.65 -4.54 11.65
N GLU A 227 15.53 -3.71 12.68
CA GLU A 227 16.50 -2.63 12.96
C GLU A 227 17.90 -3.21 13.22
N LEU A 228 18.02 -4.26 14.02
CA LEU A 228 19.29 -4.98 14.26
C LEU A 228 19.90 -5.57 12.98
N ASN A 229 19.06 -5.89 11.99
CA ASN A 229 19.50 -6.39 10.68
C ASN A 229 19.66 -5.28 9.63
N GLY A 230 19.69 -4.01 10.07
CA GLY A 230 19.99 -2.83 9.25
C GLY A 230 18.86 -2.43 8.30
N TYR A 231 17.60 -2.69 8.68
CA TYR A 231 16.42 -2.08 8.06
C TYR A 231 15.97 -0.88 8.89
N LYS A 232 15.78 0.24 8.23
CA LYS A 232 15.20 1.44 8.85
C LYS A 232 13.68 1.26 8.93
N HIS A 233 13.12 1.37 10.13
CA HIS A 233 11.69 1.53 10.35
C HIS A 233 11.32 2.95 9.94
N TYR A 234 10.68 3.16 8.79
CA TYR A 234 10.44 4.50 8.27
C TYR A 234 8.97 4.95 8.36
N GLU A 235 8.03 3.99 8.49
CA GLU A 235 6.63 4.23 8.80
C GLU A 235 6.05 2.99 9.49
N ILE A 236 4.85 3.06 10.05
CA ILE A 236 4.27 2.09 10.99
C ILE A 236 4.44 0.62 10.57
N SER A 237 4.23 0.31 9.27
CA SER A 237 4.21 -1.07 8.78
C SER A 237 5.39 -1.42 7.88
N ASN A 238 6.29 -0.47 7.57
CA ASN A 238 7.28 -0.66 6.54
C ASN A 238 8.72 -0.40 7.00
N PHE A 239 9.60 -1.31 6.58
CA PHE A 239 11.02 -1.33 6.88
C PHE A 239 11.83 -1.43 5.59
N ALA A 240 12.90 -0.65 5.47
CA ALA A 240 13.71 -0.63 4.26
C ALA A 240 15.20 -0.52 4.55
N LYS A 241 16.03 -1.05 3.67
CA LYS A 241 17.42 -0.63 3.59
C LYS A 241 17.45 0.82 3.09
N GLU A 242 18.45 1.59 3.51
CA GLU A 242 18.60 3.00 3.16
C GLU A 242 18.45 3.24 1.65
N GLY A 243 17.58 4.19 1.28
CA GLY A 243 17.26 4.56 -0.10
C GLY A 243 16.32 3.62 -0.86
N TYR A 244 15.73 2.62 -0.16
CA TYR A 244 14.75 1.68 -0.73
C TYR A 244 13.35 1.80 -0.12
N GLU A 245 13.10 2.87 0.63
CA GLU A 245 11.77 3.21 1.10
C GLU A 245 10.81 3.38 -0.10
N SER A 246 9.56 2.88 0.03
CA SER A 246 8.56 3.04 -1.03
C SER A 246 8.24 4.52 -1.25
N LYS A 247 8.67 5.07 -2.39
CA LYS A 247 8.41 6.48 -2.73
C LYS A 247 6.92 6.72 -2.95
N HIS A 248 6.19 5.75 -3.50
CA HIS A 248 4.75 5.86 -3.70
C HIS A 248 4.01 5.99 -2.37
N ASN A 249 4.31 5.12 -1.39
CA ASN A 249 3.70 5.18 -0.06
C ASN A 249 4.06 6.48 0.66
N GLN A 250 5.35 6.86 0.64
CA GLN A 250 5.78 8.14 1.23
C GLN A 250 5.07 9.36 0.61
N ASN A 251 4.80 9.33 -0.71
CA ASN A 251 4.03 10.39 -1.35
C ASN A 251 2.61 10.49 -0.79
N CYS A 252 1.97 9.35 -0.49
CA CYS A 252 0.65 9.31 0.17
C CYS A 252 0.73 9.88 1.59
N TRP A 253 1.73 9.47 2.40
CA TRP A 253 1.91 9.96 3.77
C TRP A 253 2.29 11.44 3.84
N LYS A 254 2.89 11.99 2.79
CA LYS A 254 3.17 13.42 2.63
C LYS A 254 2.02 14.20 1.97
N GLN A 255 0.84 13.57 1.85
CA GLN A 255 -0.35 14.17 1.24
C GLN A 255 -0.05 14.75 -0.16
N LYS A 256 0.75 14.03 -0.97
CA LYS A 256 0.94 14.38 -2.38
C LYS A 256 -0.22 13.89 -3.22
N GLN A 257 -0.48 14.58 -4.31
CA GLN A 257 -1.54 14.22 -5.25
C GLN A 257 -1.21 12.94 -6.02
N TYR A 258 -2.24 12.19 -6.36
CA TYR A 258 -2.13 11.02 -7.21
C TYR A 258 -3.38 10.78 -8.04
N PHE A 259 -3.21 10.12 -9.17
CA PHE A 259 -4.27 9.69 -10.07
C PHE A 259 -4.47 8.19 -9.90
N GLY A 260 -5.70 7.78 -9.59
CA GLY A 260 -6.12 6.39 -9.60
C GLY A 260 -6.83 6.03 -10.90
N PHE A 261 -6.47 4.92 -11.51
CA PHE A 261 -7.06 4.38 -12.72
C PHE A 261 -7.60 2.97 -12.46
N GLY A 262 -8.73 2.65 -13.07
CA GLY A 262 -9.40 1.36 -12.89
C GLY A 262 -10.56 1.43 -11.91
N ALA A 263 -11.38 0.37 -11.89
CA ALA A 263 -12.52 0.24 -10.97
C ALA A 263 -12.04 0.30 -9.52
N ALA A 264 -12.79 0.97 -8.65
CA ALA A 264 -12.46 1.24 -7.25
C ALA A 264 -11.18 2.03 -6.98
N ALA A 265 -10.43 2.46 -8.00
CA ALA A 265 -9.22 3.23 -7.79
C ALA A 265 -9.53 4.59 -7.18
N HIS A 266 -8.89 4.89 -6.05
CA HIS A 266 -8.97 6.19 -5.39
C HIS A 266 -8.02 7.19 -6.03
N SER A 267 -8.36 8.46 -5.97
CA SER A 267 -7.55 9.60 -6.42
C SER A 267 -7.59 10.72 -5.39
N TYR A 268 -6.49 11.45 -5.29
CA TYR A 268 -6.43 12.72 -4.57
C TYR A 268 -5.88 13.80 -5.50
N ARG A 269 -6.73 14.75 -5.88
CA ARG A 269 -6.38 15.82 -6.82
C ARG A 269 -6.86 17.16 -6.31
N ASP A 270 -5.96 18.11 -6.30
CA ASP A 270 -6.18 19.46 -5.78
C ASP A 270 -6.67 19.39 -4.32
N ILE A 271 -7.96 19.50 -4.10
CA ILE A 271 -8.59 19.40 -2.78
C ILE A 271 -9.65 18.27 -2.73
N THR A 272 -9.71 17.44 -3.78
CA THR A 272 -10.81 16.46 -3.94
C THR A 272 -10.30 15.04 -3.81
N ARG A 273 -10.95 14.28 -2.94
CA ARG A 273 -10.82 12.82 -2.86
C ARG A 273 -12.02 12.17 -3.54
N TYR A 274 -11.74 11.31 -4.49
CA TYR A 274 -12.77 10.56 -5.19
C TYR A 274 -12.26 9.15 -5.53
N SER A 275 -13.19 8.23 -5.80
CA SER A 275 -12.87 6.93 -6.37
C SER A 275 -13.68 6.67 -7.62
N ASN A 276 -13.19 5.77 -8.46
CA ASN A 276 -13.98 5.22 -9.53
C ASN A 276 -15.02 4.22 -8.96
N THR A 277 -16.13 4.01 -9.69
CA THR A 277 -17.12 2.98 -9.31
C THR A 277 -16.44 1.63 -9.07
N PRO A 278 -16.80 0.90 -8.00
CA PRO A 278 -16.25 -0.43 -7.74
C PRO A 278 -16.82 -1.49 -8.70
N ASN A 279 -17.99 -1.25 -9.30
CA ASN A 279 -18.59 -2.19 -10.24
C ASN A 279 -17.81 -2.19 -11.56
N ILE A 280 -17.16 -3.31 -11.87
CA ILE A 280 -16.27 -3.44 -13.03
C ILE A 280 -16.99 -3.26 -14.38
N GLU A 281 -18.23 -3.72 -14.49
CA GLU A 281 -19.00 -3.63 -15.75
C GLU A 281 -19.50 -2.21 -15.98
N GLU A 282 -19.94 -1.54 -14.90
CA GLU A 282 -20.32 -0.13 -14.92
C GLU A 282 -19.10 0.76 -15.24
N TYR A 283 -17.95 0.48 -14.62
CA TYR A 283 -16.68 1.15 -14.92
C TYR A 283 -16.37 1.08 -16.42
N ILE A 284 -16.36 -0.11 -16.99
CA ILE A 284 -16.09 -0.33 -18.41
C ILE A 284 -17.06 0.48 -19.26
N LYS A 285 -18.36 0.35 -19.01
CA LYS A 285 -19.42 1.05 -19.76
C LYS A 285 -19.27 2.56 -19.73
N ASN A 286 -18.98 3.12 -18.55
CA ASN A 286 -18.82 4.57 -18.39
C ASN A 286 -17.57 5.08 -19.13
N ILE A 287 -16.46 4.34 -19.07
CA ILE A 287 -15.22 4.73 -19.76
C ILE A 287 -15.35 4.56 -21.27
N GLU A 288 -16.00 3.50 -21.76
CA GLU A 288 -16.29 3.32 -23.19
C GLU A 288 -17.11 4.48 -23.75
N ALA A 289 -18.06 4.98 -22.96
CA ALA A 289 -18.91 6.13 -23.31
C ALA A 289 -18.26 7.49 -22.98
N GLU A 290 -17.01 7.54 -22.52
CA GLU A 290 -16.26 8.74 -22.12
C GLU A 290 -16.91 9.57 -21.00
N ARG A 291 -17.71 8.92 -20.16
CA ARG A 291 -18.44 9.53 -19.05
C ARG A 291 -17.63 9.44 -17.76
N LEU A 292 -16.49 10.13 -17.69
CA LEU A 292 -15.61 10.13 -16.52
C LEU A 292 -16.31 10.62 -15.25
N ASP A 293 -17.20 11.61 -15.37
CA ASP A 293 -17.98 12.17 -14.29
C ASP A 293 -18.90 11.14 -13.63
N LYS A 294 -19.58 10.33 -14.44
CA LYS A 294 -20.46 9.25 -13.95
C LYS A 294 -19.70 8.06 -13.36
N ASN A 295 -18.42 7.98 -13.65
CA ASN A 295 -17.57 6.92 -13.14
C ASN A 295 -17.00 7.22 -11.75
N ARG A 296 -17.18 8.46 -11.26
CA ARG A 296 -16.55 8.94 -10.03
C ARG A 296 -17.54 9.16 -8.91
N THR A 297 -17.17 8.67 -7.74
CA THR A 297 -17.81 9.03 -6.47
C THR A 297 -16.90 10.00 -5.73
N ILE A 298 -17.37 11.22 -5.51
CA ILE A 298 -16.64 12.19 -4.70
C ILE A 298 -16.90 11.86 -3.24
N HIS A 299 -15.83 11.58 -2.49
CA HIS A 299 -15.91 11.29 -1.06
C HIS A 299 -15.81 12.58 -0.25
N GLU A 300 -14.93 13.49 -0.68
CA GLU A 300 -14.63 14.70 0.05
C GLU A 300 -14.09 15.80 -0.87
N ILE A 301 -14.54 17.02 -0.61
CA ILE A 301 -13.92 18.26 -1.11
C ILE A 301 -13.38 18.99 0.10
N GLN A 302 -12.08 18.90 0.31
CA GLN A 302 -11.41 19.38 1.53
C GLN A 302 -11.37 20.90 1.60
N LYS A 303 -11.70 21.44 2.76
CA LYS A 303 -11.36 22.80 3.16
C LYS A 303 -9.91 22.83 3.66
N GLU A 304 -9.37 24.01 3.83
CA GLU A 304 -7.97 24.17 4.30
C GLU A 304 -7.72 23.46 5.62
N TYR A 305 -8.66 23.56 6.59
CA TYR A 305 -8.54 22.89 7.88
C TYR A 305 -8.59 21.36 7.78
N ASP A 306 -9.39 20.81 6.87
CA ASP A 306 -9.46 19.36 6.62
C ASP A 306 -8.11 18.87 6.05
N MET A 307 -7.50 19.65 5.15
CA MET A 307 -6.15 19.35 4.63
C MET A 307 -5.07 19.42 5.71
N GLU A 308 -5.19 20.38 6.66
CA GLU A 308 -4.28 20.52 7.79
C GLU A 308 -4.38 19.31 8.72
N LYS A 309 -5.61 18.88 9.08
CA LYS A 309 -5.88 17.69 9.89
C LYS A 309 -5.34 16.43 9.23
N GLU A 310 -5.66 16.22 7.96
CA GLU A 310 -5.17 15.06 7.21
C GLU A 310 -3.64 15.05 7.10
N TYR A 311 -3.00 16.21 6.95
CA TYR A 311 -1.54 16.30 6.95
C TYR A 311 -0.94 15.81 8.28
N MET A 312 -1.58 16.14 9.42
CA MET A 312 -1.19 15.62 10.73
C MET A 312 -1.39 14.11 10.81
N LEU A 313 -2.58 13.63 10.45
CA LEU A 313 -2.92 12.21 10.47
C LEU A 313 -1.96 11.36 9.63
N LEU A 314 -1.75 11.73 8.38
CA LEU A 314 -0.88 10.99 7.46
C LEU A 314 0.61 11.12 7.83
N GLY A 315 1.01 12.31 8.26
CA GLY A 315 2.41 12.59 8.62
C GLY A 315 2.86 11.84 9.88
N LEU A 316 1.97 11.66 10.86
CA LEU A 316 2.24 10.91 12.08
C LEU A 316 2.30 9.38 11.86
N ARG A 317 2.00 8.87 10.66
CA ARG A 317 2.32 7.49 10.29
C ARG A 317 3.81 7.27 10.04
N GLN A 318 4.54 8.33 9.70
CA GLN A 318 5.99 8.28 9.50
C GLN A 318 6.71 8.30 10.86
N ILE A 319 7.70 7.43 11.05
CA ILE A 319 8.46 7.34 12.33
C ILE A 319 9.25 8.63 12.60
N GLU A 320 9.73 9.29 11.55
CA GLU A 320 10.37 10.60 11.66
C GLU A 320 9.38 11.72 12.01
N GLY A 321 8.06 11.45 11.86
CA GLY A 321 7.01 12.39 12.17
C GLY A 321 6.88 13.54 11.17
N ILE A 322 6.33 14.65 11.66
CA ILE A 322 6.00 15.85 10.90
C ILE A 322 7.02 16.94 11.18
N ASN A 323 7.57 17.53 10.13
CA ASN A 323 8.37 18.75 10.27
C ASN A 323 7.48 19.99 10.32
N ILE A 324 7.56 20.75 11.41
CA ILE A 324 6.81 21.99 11.64
C ILE A 324 7.05 23.02 10.53
N ASN A 325 8.27 23.09 10.01
CA ASN A 325 8.60 24.05 8.95
C ASN A 325 7.97 23.65 7.61
N ASP A 326 7.87 22.35 7.31
CA ASP A 326 7.17 21.86 6.10
C ASP A 326 5.67 22.15 6.19
N PHE A 327 5.06 21.98 7.37
CA PHE A 327 3.67 22.38 7.61
C PHE A 327 3.49 23.89 7.38
N LYS A 328 4.37 24.72 7.98
CA LYS A 328 4.34 26.17 7.80
C LYS A 328 4.51 26.58 6.33
N ALA A 329 5.40 25.92 5.59
CA ALA A 329 5.62 26.19 4.18
C ALA A 329 4.39 25.84 3.32
N LYS A 330 3.63 24.82 3.72
CA LYS A 330 2.45 24.36 2.99
C LYS A 330 1.19 25.17 3.30
N PHE A 331 0.94 25.49 4.57
CA PHE A 331 -0.32 26.08 5.04
C PHE A 331 -0.20 27.53 5.54
N VAL A 332 1.03 28.08 5.60
CA VAL A 332 1.31 29.43 6.14
C VAL A 332 0.86 29.60 7.60
N LYS A 333 0.72 28.50 8.33
CA LYS A 333 0.28 28.40 9.73
C LYS A 333 1.24 27.52 10.53
N ASN A 334 1.27 27.71 11.85
CA ASN A 334 2.08 26.86 12.74
C ASN A 334 1.18 25.77 13.34
N PRO A 335 1.48 24.47 13.14
CA PRO A 335 0.65 23.38 13.67
C PRO A 335 0.53 23.40 15.19
N ILE A 336 1.54 23.91 15.91
CA ILE A 336 1.50 24.06 17.39
C ILE A 336 0.35 24.98 17.85
N TYR A 337 0.01 25.98 17.05
CA TYR A 337 -1.12 26.86 17.37
C TYR A 337 -2.44 26.35 16.82
N VAL A 338 -2.42 25.77 15.62
CA VAL A 338 -3.63 25.23 14.97
C VAL A 338 -4.20 24.08 15.79
N PHE A 339 -3.35 23.14 16.24
CA PHE A 339 -3.73 21.93 16.97
C PHE A 339 -3.27 21.97 18.43
N ARG A 340 -3.40 23.15 19.08
CA ARG A 340 -2.88 23.34 20.44
C ARG A 340 -3.47 22.37 21.46
N ASN A 341 -4.77 22.11 21.38
CA ASN A 341 -5.47 21.28 22.36
C ASN A 341 -5.15 19.81 22.13
N GLU A 342 -5.21 19.36 20.87
CA GLU A 342 -4.90 17.98 20.44
C GLU A 342 -3.46 17.62 20.77
N LEU A 343 -2.51 18.49 20.40
CA LEU A 343 -1.08 18.27 20.70
C LEU A 343 -0.81 18.29 22.20
N LYS A 344 -1.47 19.17 22.97
CA LYS A 344 -1.32 19.17 24.42
C LYS A 344 -1.82 17.86 25.01
N LYS A 345 -3.04 17.42 24.67
CA LYS A 345 -3.63 16.15 25.12
C LYS A 345 -2.70 14.98 24.82
N LEU A 346 -2.30 14.83 23.56
CA LEU A 346 -1.43 13.72 23.12
C LEU A 346 -0.05 13.74 23.78
N THR A 347 0.48 14.94 24.11
CA THR A 347 1.75 15.07 24.84
C THR A 347 1.59 14.73 26.33
N ASP A 348 0.52 15.19 26.97
CA ASP A 348 0.21 14.89 28.37
C ASP A 348 -0.04 13.37 28.56
N GLU A 349 -0.58 12.69 27.54
CA GLU A 349 -0.77 11.24 27.49
C GLU A 349 0.50 10.46 27.06
N GLU A 350 1.60 11.14 26.79
CA GLU A 350 2.88 10.57 26.33
C GLU A 350 2.78 9.81 24.99
N LEU A 351 1.79 10.13 24.13
CA LEU A 351 1.61 9.49 22.82
C LEU A 351 2.46 10.13 21.73
N ILE A 352 2.73 11.44 21.86
CA ILE A 352 3.61 12.18 20.96
C ILE A 352 4.67 12.93 21.72
N VAL A 353 5.72 13.31 21.01
CA VAL A 353 6.75 14.23 21.50
C VAL A 353 7.00 15.33 20.47
N VAL A 354 7.21 16.55 20.97
CA VAL A 354 7.62 17.71 20.16
C VAL A 354 9.08 18.00 20.46
N GLU A 355 9.97 17.67 19.51
CA GLU A 355 11.42 17.85 19.66
C GLU A 355 11.92 18.81 18.57
N GLY A 356 12.34 20.01 18.97
CA GLY A 356 12.80 21.04 18.06
C GLY A 356 11.72 21.43 17.05
N SER A 357 11.91 21.07 15.78
CA SER A 357 10.95 21.33 14.70
C SER A 357 10.15 20.09 14.29
N THR A 358 10.14 19.04 15.10
CA THR A 358 9.51 17.76 14.73
C THR A 358 8.43 17.39 15.75
N ILE A 359 7.30 16.89 15.25
CA ILE A 359 6.22 16.25 16.01
C ILE A 359 6.19 14.79 15.60
N LYS A 360 6.41 13.85 16.52
CA LYS A 360 6.46 12.42 16.20
C LYS A 360 5.81 11.56 17.28
N LEU A 361 5.44 10.33 16.93
CA LEU A 361 4.97 9.33 17.89
C LEU A 361 6.09 8.94 18.87
N THR A 362 5.73 8.71 20.12
CA THR A 362 6.56 7.95 21.08
C THR A 362 6.39 6.44 20.83
N ASN A 363 7.12 5.60 21.55
CA ASN A 363 6.88 4.14 21.51
C ASN A 363 5.44 3.81 21.97
N LYS A 364 4.92 4.48 23.00
CA LYS A 364 3.53 4.34 23.44
C LYS A 364 2.55 4.82 22.37
N GLY A 365 2.88 5.92 21.67
CA GLY A 365 2.09 6.42 20.57
C GLY A 365 2.09 5.51 19.34
N ILE A 366 3.16 4.74 19.11
CA ILE A 366 3.18 3.70 18.06
C ILE A 366 2.21 2.55 18.41
N ASP A 367 2.21 2.10 19.66
CA ASP A 367 1.28 1.06 20.14
C ASP A 367 -0.19 1.48 20.05
N LEU A 368 -0.46 2.76 20.24
CA LEU A 368 -1.80 3.34 20.31
C LEU A 368 -2.04 4.36 19.18
N ALA A 369 -1.45 4.11 18.01
CA ALA A 369 -1.41 5.08 16.92
C ALA A 369 -2.81 5.48 16.41
N ASN A 370 -3.78 4.58 16.45
CA ASN A 370 -5.18 4.88 16.14
C ASN A 370 -5.76 5.98 17.04
N LEU A 371 -5.47 5.97 18.34
CA LEU A 371 -5.92 7.04 19.25
C LEU A 371 -5.31 8.39 18.88
N VAL A 372 -4.05 8.38 18.40
CA VAL A 372 -3.41 9.62 17.94
C VAL A 372 -4.07 10.12 16.64
N TRP A 373 -4.39 9.22 15.72
CA TRP A 373 -5.02 9.62 14.46
C TRP A 373 -6.45 10.11 14.64
N GLU A 374 -7.20 9.55 15.58
CA GLU A 374 -8.58 9.97 15.92
C GLU A 374 -8.67 11.46 16.31
N GLU A 375 -7.62 12.03 16.90
CA GLU A 375 -7.59 13.47 17.25
C GLU A 375 -7.55 14.38 16.01
N PHE A 376 -7.25 13.83 14.83
CA PHE A 376 -7.15 14.57 13.57
C PHE A 376 -8.19 14.13 12.51
N VAL A 377 -9.26 13.45 12.92
CA VAL A 377 -10.36 13.08 12.03
C VAL A 377 -11.44 14.14 11.94
#